data_b313110ea2c8b8466c15a443db94d003
#
_entry.id   b313110ea2c8b8466c15a443db94d003
#
_cell.length_a   1.000
_cell.length_b   1.000
_cell.length_c   1.000
_cell.angle_alpha   90.00
_cell.angle_beta   90.00
_cell.angle_gamma   90.00
#
_symmetry.space_group_name_H-M   'P 1'
#
loop_
_entity.id
_entity.type
_entity.pdbx_description
1 polymer ?
#
loop_
_entity_poly.entity_id
_entity_poly.type
_entity_poly.pdbx_seq_one_letter_code
_entity_poly.pdbx_strand_id
1 'polypeptide(L)'
;MARHFVLNTGAKIPSVGLGTWQSDPGVVGNAVYAAVKAGYRHIDCARVYGNEKEIGLALKKLFEEGVVKREDMFITSKLWNDHHAPEDVPEALNDSLNDLQLEYLDLYLIHWPFRVKKGTNTSPENFVTPDFPATWGAMEKLYDAGKARAIGQTKLHSFCQSTGVHLTAYSPLGSPGTTWMNGNVLKEPIIISIAEKLGKTSAQVALRWNIQMGHSVLPKSTNEERIKQNLDVYDWSIPDDLLAKFSEIKQARLLRGNFIVNPESVYKTHEELWDGEL
;
A
#
# COMPACT_ATOMS: atom_id res chain seq x y z
N MET A 1 -15.47 11.50 11.53
CA MET A 1 -14.05 11.49 11.13
C MET A 1 -13.96 11.43 9.61
N ALA A 2 -12.90 11.98 9.02
CA ALA A 2 -12.77 12.04 7.55
C ALA A 2 -12.66 10.64 6.96
N ARG A 3 -13.51 10.33 5.97
CA ARG A 3 -13.45 9.07 5.20
C ARG A 3 -12.36 9.12 4.13
N HIS A 4 -11.70 10.25 3.96
CA HIS A 4 -10.59 10.44 3.02
C HIS A 4 -9.60 11.49 3.56
N PHE A 5 -8.38 11.43 3.08
CA PHE A 5 -7.35 12.46 3.24
C PHE A 5 -7.17 13.21 1.91
N VAL A 6 -6.67 14.44 1.98
CA VAL A 6 -6.38 15.24 0.78
C VAL A 6 -4.89 15.18 0.49
N LEU A 7 -4.52 14.75 -0.71
CA LEU A 7 -3.13 14.74 -1.18
C LEU A 7 -2.70 16.16 -1.59
N ASN A 8 -1.40 16.39 -1.75
CA ASN A 8 -0.85 17.68 -2.22
C ASN A 8 -1.36 18.08 -3.61
N THR A 9 -1.80 17.13 -4.43
CA THR A 9 -2.46 17.37 -5.72
C THR A 9 -3.92 17.79 -5.61
N GLY A 10 -4.50 17.81 -4.39
CA GLY A 10 -5.93 18.03 -4.16
C GLY A 10 -6.78 16.75 -4.30
N ALA A 11 -6.22 15.63 -4.76
CA ALA A 11 -6.93 14.37 -4.86
C ALA A 11 -7.30 13.83 -3.47
N LYS A 12 -8.46 13.16 -3.37
CA LYS A 12 -8.99 12.62 -2.11
C LYS A 12 -8.73 11.13 -2.05
N ILE A 13 -7.75 10.70 -1.25
CA ILE A 13 -7.48 9.28 -1.01
C ILE A 13 -8.38 8.75 0.11
N PRO A 14 -9.18 7.67 -0.09
CA PRO A 14 -9.94 7.05 0.98
C PRO A 14 -9.04 6.58 2.12
N SER A 15 -9.47 6.78 3.36
CA SER A 15 -8.68 6.41 4.55
C SER A 15 -8.59 4.89 4.78
N VAL A 16 -9.48 4.10 4.16
CA VAL A 16 -9.39 2.64 4.12
C VAL A 16 -9.43 2.16 2.69
N GLY A 17 -8.43 1.42 2.26
CA GLY A 17 -8.36 0.72 0.98
C GLY A 17 -8.20 -0.80 1.16
N LEU A 18 -8.53 -1.57 0.13
CA LEU A 18 -8.28 -3.02 0.10
C LEU A 18 -6.89 -3.29 -0.46
N GLY A 19 -6.01 -3.91 0.34
CA GLY A 19 -4.76 -4.50 -0.14
C GLY A 19 -5.03 -5.80 -0.90
N THR A 20 -4.28 -6.07 -1.96
CA THR A 20 -4.48 -7.23 -2.85
C THR A 20 -3.31 -8.20 -2.89
N TRP A 21 -2.23 -7.94 -2.15
CA TRP A 21 -1.04 -8.78 -2.15
C TRP A 21 -1.30 -10.15 -1.53
N GLN A 22 -0.63 -11.19 -2.05
CA GLN A 22 -0.73 -12.59 -1.59
C GLN A 22 -2.17 -13.14 -1.55
N SER A 23 -2.97 -12.81 -2.54
CA SER A 23 -4.24 -13.51 -2.77
C SER A 23 -4.00 -14.66 -3.74
N ASP A 24 -4.58 -15.81 -3.43
CA ASP A 24 -4.52 -16.96 -4.33
C ASP A 24 -5.19 -16.64 -5.68
N PRO A 25 -4.75 -17.24 -6.79
CA PRO A 25 -5.40 -17.11 -8.09
C PRO A 25 -6.90 -17.45 -8.01
N GLY A 26 -7.73 -16.66 -8.66
CA GLY A 26 -9.18 -16.83 -8.67
C GLY A 26 -9.90 -16.29 -7.43
N VAL A 27 -9.20 -15.69 -6.46
CA VAL A 27 -9.76 -15.22 -5.20
C VAL A 27 -9.81 -13.70 -5.09
N VAL A 28 -8.81 -12.99 -5.63
CA VAL A 28 -8.71 -11.54 -5.47
C VAL A 28 -9.86 -10.80 -6.15
N GLY A 29 -10.33 -11.26 -7.31
CA GLY A 29 -11.45 -10.64 -8.01
C GLY A 29 -12.73 -10.66 -7.18
N ASN A 30 -13.03 -11.78 -6.54
CA ASN A 30 -14.18 -11.90 -5.63
C ASN A 30 -14.02 -11.00 -4.40
N ALA A 31 -12.82 -10.89 -3.83
CA ALA A 31 -12.53 -10.01 -2.71
C ALA A 31 -12.73 -8.54 -3.08
N VAL A 32 -12.25 -8.11 -4.26
CA VAL A 32 -12.45 -6.75 -4.79
C VAL A 32 -13.94 -6.47 -5.00
N TYR A 33 -14.66 -7.41 -5.62
CA TYR A 33 -16.10 -7.26 -5.84
C TYR A 33 -16.87 -7.11 -4.52
N ALA A 34 -16.61 -7.96 -3.54
CA ALA A 34 -17.23 -7.91 -2.21
C ALA A 34 -16.86 -6.60 -1.46
N ALA A 35 -15.61 -6.18 -1.53
CA ALA A 35 -15.16 -4.95 -0.90
C ALA A 35 -15.86 -3.70 -1.47
N VAL A 36 -15.95 -3.58 -2.79
CA VAL A 36 -16.65 -2.44 -3.42
C VAL A 36 -18.13 -2.44 -3.07
N LYS A 37 -18.79 -3.59 -3.05
CA LYS A 37 -20.19 -3.72 -2.59
C LYS A 37 -20.34 -3.38 -1.11
N ALA A 38 -19.34 -3.66 -0.27
CA ALA A 38 -19.33 -3.27 1.14
C ALA A 38 -19.05 -1.76 1.36
N GLY A 39 -18.67 -1.02 0.31
CA GLY A 39 -18.45 0.43 0.38
C GLY A 39 -16.99 0.87 0.27
N TYR A 40 -16.03 -0.03 0.02
CA TYR A 40 -14.67 0.37 -0.32
C TYR A 40 -14.66 1.17 -1.62
N ARG A 41 -13.79 2.19 -1.64
CA ARG A 41 -13.55 3.03 -2.83
C ARG A 41 -12.06 3.16 -3.17
N HIS A 42 -11.21 2.39 -2.50
CA HIS A 42 -9.77 2.34 -2.79
C HIS A 42 -9.31 0.88 -2.89
N ILE A 43 -8.64 0.55 -4.01
CA ILE A 43 -7.99 -0.75 -4.23
C ILE A 43 -6.51 -0.50 -4.46
N ASP A 44 -5.67 -1.18 -3.69
CA ASP A 44 -4.22 -1.09 -3.76
C ASP A 44 -3.65 -2.31 -4.50
N CYS A 45 -3.17 -2.08 -5.71
CA CYS A 45 -2.60 -3.07 -6.61
C CYS A 45 -1.08 -2.90 -6.71
N ALA A 46 -0.41 -3.84 -7.33
CA ALA A 46 0.94 -3.69 -7.84
C ALA A 46 1.22 -4.73 -8.94
N ARG A 47 1.98 -4.34 -9.97
CA ARG A 47 2.40 -5.21 -11.06
C ARG A 47 3.01 -6.53 -10.56
N VAL A 48 3.91 -6.45 -9.56
CA VAL A 48 4.60 -7.62 -9.00
C VAL A 48 3.67 -8.61 -8.28
N TYR A 49 2.45 -8.21 -7.93
CA TYR A 49 1.49 -9.12 -7.29
C TYR A 49 0.93 -10.15 -8.27
N GLY A 50 1.08 -9.92 -9.59
CA GLY A 50 0.68 -10.84 -10.64
C GLY A 50 -0.83 -11.06 -10.77
N ASN A 51 -1.65 -10.20 -10.18
CA ASN A 51 -3.10 -10.36 -10.09
C ASN A 51 -3.91 -9.17 -10.62
N GLU A 52 -3.25 -8.17 -11.25
CA GLU A 52 -3.92 -6.98 -11.78
C GLU A 52 -4.98 -7.32 -12.84
N LYS A 53 -4.74 -8.33 -13.67
CA LYS A 53 -5.71 -8.78 -14.68
C LYS A 53 -7.02 -9.30 -14.07
N GLU A 54 -6.93 -10.06 -12.99
CA GLU A 54 -8.12 -10.55 -12.27
C GLU A 54 -8.87 -9.40 -11.59
N ILE A 55 -8.13 -8.44 -11.02
CA ILE A 55 -8.70 -7.22 -10.44
C ILE A 55 -9.41 -6.40 -11.52
N GLY A 56 -8.79 -6.23 -12.69
CA GLY A 56 -9.36 -5.52 -13.84
C GLY A 56 -10.70 -6.11 -14.29
N LEU A 57 -10.81 -7.44 -14.35
CA LEU A 57 -12.08 -8.12 -14.67
C LEU A 57 -13.16 -7.84 -13.62
N ALA A 58 -12.79 -7.82 -12.32
CA ALA A 58 -13.73 -7.50 -11.26
C ALA A 58 -14.19 -6.03 -11.29
N LEU A 59 -13.27 -5.09 -11.57
CA LEU A 59 -13.58 -3.67 -11.72
C LEU A 59 -14.50 -3.44 -12.92
N LYS A 60 -14.18 -4.03 -14.07
CA LYS A 60 -15.03 -3.96 -15.27
C LYS A 60 -16.45 -4.41 -14.98
N LYS A 61 -16.61 -5.58 -14.35
CA LYS A 61 -17.91 -6.12 -13.96
C LYS A 61 -18.66 -5.15 -13.04
N LEU A 62 -18.01 -4.57 -12.04
CA LEU A 62 -18.61 -3.60 -11.12
C LEU A 62 -19.09 -2.33 -11.84
N PHE A 63 -18.35 -1.86 -12.85
CA PHE A 63 -18.72 -0.70 -13.67
C PHE A 63 -19.90 -1.03 -14.60
N GLU A 64 -19.87 -2.17 -15.27
CA GLU A 64 -20.95 -2.64 -16.17
C GLU A 64 -22.26 -2.89 -15.42
N GLU A 65 -22.20 -3.41 -14.20
CA GLU A 65 -23.37 -3.60 -13.33
C GLU A 65 -23.87 -2.29 -12.68
N GLY A 66 -23.17 -1.18 -12.87
CA GLY A 66 -23.54 0.12 -12.28
C GLY A 66 -23.40 0.17 -10.75
N VAL A 67 -22.64 -0.75 -10.14
CA VAL A 67 -22.42 -0.77 -8.68
C VAL A 67 -21.62 0.46 -8.25
N VAL A 68 -20.68 0.89 -9.07
CA VAL A 68 -19.83 2.08 -8.86
C VAL A 68 -19.36 2.60 -10.21
N LYS A 69 -19.06 3.90 -10.30
CA LYS A 69 -18.40 4.48 -11.49
C LYS A 69 -16.88 4.50 -11.31
N ARG A 70 -16.14 4.57 -12.44
CA ARG A 70 -14.68 4.68 -12.40
C ARG A 70 -14.18 5.90 -11.61
N GLU A 71 -14.84 7.05 -11.79
CA GLU A 71 -14.50 8.30 -11.11
C GLU A 71 -14.71 8.27 -9.59
N ASP A 72 -15.53 7.35 -9.07
CA ASP A 72 -15.77 7.16 -7.64
C ASP A 72 -14.73 6.22 -7.00
N MET A 73 -13.89 5.57 -7.81
CA MET A 73 -12.85 4.65 -7.34
C MET A 73 -11.48 5.32 -7.31
N PHE A 74 -10.71 5.00 -6.30
CA PHE A 74 -9.30 5.35 -6.16
C PHE A 74 -8.46 4.08 -6.38
N ILE A 75 -7.75 3.99 -7.48
CA ILE A 75 -6.96 2.81 -7.84
C ILE A 75 -5.49 3.16 -7.78
N THR A 76 -4.74 2.44 -6.93
CA THR A 76 -3.30 2.56 -6.80
C THR A 76 -2.63 1.37 -7.49
N SER A 77 -1.54 1.62 -8.24
CA SER A 77 -0.58 0.58 -8.60
C SER A 77 0.86 1.09 -8.42
N LYS A 78 1.85 0.22 -8.68
CA LYS A 78 3.24 0.50 -8.30
C LYS A 78 4.20 0.04 -9.38
N LEU A 79 5.17 0.92 -9.70
CA LEU A 79 6.32 0.65 -10.54
C LEU A 79 7.22 -0.37 -9.86
N TRP A 80 7.43 -1.52 -10.50
CA TRP A 80 8.34 -2.52 -9.96
C TRP A 80 9.80 -2.19 -10.26
N ASN A 81 10.68 -2.78 -9.51
CA ASN A 81 12.10 -2.44 -9.40
C ASN A 81 12.92 -2.72 -10.66
N ASP A 82 12.44 -3.56 -11.55
CA ASP A 82 13.06 -3.90 -12.84
C ASP A 82 12.73 -2.89 -13.95
N HIS A 83 11.83 -1.92 -13.68
CA HIS A 83 11.38 -0.89 -14.62
C HIS A 83 11.70 0.54 -14.14
N HIS A 84 12.69 0.72 -13.26
CA HIS A 84 13.10 2.05 -12.79
C HIS A 84 13.93 2.86 -13.82
N ALA A 85 14.35 2.27 -14.96
CA ALA A 85 14.94 3.07 -16.01
C ALA A 85 13.88 4.01 -16.60
N PRO A 86 14.20 5.30 -16.86
CA PRO A 86 13.21 6.29 -17.30
C PRO A 86 12.43 5.87 -18.54
N GLU A 87 13.09 5.17 -19.48
CA GLU A 87 12.51 4.63 -20.70
C GLU A 87 11.52 3.48 -20.46
N ASP A 88 11.66 2.75 -19.35
CA ASP A 88 10.82 1.60 -19.00
C ASP A 88 9.58 1.98 -18.21
N VAL A 89 9.59 3.13 -17.52
CA VAL A 89 8.49 3.60 -16.67
C VAL A 89 7.15 3.68 -17.41
N PRO A 90 7.07 4.26 -18.64
CA PRO A 90 5.81 4.29 -19.40
C PRO A 90 5.29 2.91 -19.81
N GLU A 91 6.19 1.98 -20.15
CA GLU A 91 5.83 0.59 -20.49
C GLU A 91 5.18 -0.08 -19.28
N ALA A 92 5.82 -0.02 -18.11
CA ALA A 92 5.31 -0.63 -16.88
C ALA A 92 3.93 -0.10 -16.48
N LEU A 93 3.68 1.21 -16.62
CA LEU A 93 2.36 1.79 -16.36
C LEU A 93 1.32 1.29 -17.37
N ASN A 94 1.66 1.29 -18.68
CA ASN A 94 0.73 0.84 -19.70
C ASN A 94 0.33 -0.63 -19.52
N ASP A 95 1.26 -1.49 -19.12
CA ASP A 95 0.96 -2.89 -18.78
C ASP A 95 -0.02 -3.00 -17.61
N SER A 96 0.19 -2.25 -16.52
CA SER A 96 -0.76 -2.20 -15.41
C SER A 96 -2.13 -1.66 -15.84
N LEU A 97 -2.18 -0.60 -16.65
CA LEU A 97 -3.43 -0.06 -17.17
C LEU A 97 -4.19 -1.07 -18.06
N ASN A 98 -3.47 -1.79 -18.90
CA ASN A 98 -4.04 -2.83 -19.76
C ASN A 98 -4.61 -3.99 -18.93
N ASP A 99 -3.86 -4.48 -17.95
CA ASP A 99 -4.30 -5.58 -17.07
C ASP A 99 -5.48 -5.16 -16.20
N LEU A 100 -5.45 -3.95 -15.64
CA LEU A 100 -6.55 -3.39 -14.85
C LEU A 100 -7.75 -2.94 -15.70
N GLN A 101 -7.61 -2.88 -17.04
CA GLN A 101 -8.61 -2.38 -17.99
C GLN A 101 -9.05 -0.95 -17.68
N LEU A 102 -8.07 -0.07 -17.39
CA LEU A 102 -8.27 1.33 -17.02
C LEU A 102 -7.52 2.27 -17.97
N GLU A 103 -8.00 3.51 -18.06
CA GLU A 103 -7.35 4.57 -18.85
C GLU A 103 -6.31 5.36 -18.03
N TYR A 104 -6.48 5.40 -16.69
CA TYR A 104 -5.60 6.09 -15.75
C TYR A 104 -5.59 5.40 -14.37
N LEU A 105 -4.55 5.69 -13.58
CA LEU A 105 -4.48 5.40 -12.14
C LEU A 105 -4.72 6.67 -11.33
N ASP A 106 -5.30 6.54 -10.14
CA ASP A 106 -5.43 7.64 -9.19
C ASP A 106 -4.11 7.91 -8.46
N LEU A 107 -3.30 6.86 -8.23
CA LEU A 107 -1.98 6.96 -7.63
C LEU A 107 -1.04 5.92 -8.24
N TYR A 108 0.16 6.35 -8.66
CA TYR A 108 1.22 5.47 -9.10
C TYR A 108 2.46 5.68 -8.24
N LEU A 109 2.97 4.61 -7.64
CA LEU A 109 4.06 4.64 -6.66
C LEU A 109 5.32 3.95 -7.18
N ILE A 110 6.50 4.45 -6.82
CA ILE A 110 7.72 3.64 -6.82
C ILE A 110 7.59 2.63 -5.68
N HIS A 111 7.62 1.32 -6.00
CA HIS A 111 7.28 0.27 -5.03
C HIS A 111 8.32 0.13 -3.92
N TRP A 112 9.61 0.09 -4.30
CA TRP A 112 10.75 -0.04 -3.39
C TRP A 112 11.89 0.87 -3.77
N PRO A 113 12.72 1.31 -2.81
CA PRO A 113 13.84 2.21 -3.08
C PRO A 113 15.11 1.47 -3.54
N PHE A 114 14.97 0.49 -4.43
CA PHE A 114 16.09 -0.19 -5.07
C PHE A 114 15.73 -0.60 -6.50
N ARG A 115 16.74 -0.81 -7.34
CA ARG A 115 16.59 -1.18 -8.74
C ARG A 115 17.29 -2.50 -9.03
N VAL A 116 16.68 -3.32 -9.89
CA VAL A 116 17.32 -4.49 -10.51
C VAL A 116 17.34 -4.33 -12.02
N LYS A 117 18.16 -5.12 -12.71
CA LYS A 117 18.20 -5.17 -14.18
C LYS A 117 16.83 -5.58 -14.72
N LYS A 118 16.41 -4.97 -15.85
CA LYS A 118 15.11 -5.26 -16.47
C LYS A 118 14.93 -6.75 -16.74
N GLY A 119 13.74 -7.27 -16.40
CA GLY A 119 13.37 -8.67 -16.62
C GLY A 119 14.10 -9.68 -15.73
N THR A 120 14.79 -9.22 -14.65
CA THR A 120 15.45 -10.12 -13.72
C THR A 120 14.75 -10.14 -12.36
N ASN A 121 15.09 -11.14 -11.54
CA ASN A 121 14.60 -11.27 -10.17
C ASN A 121 15.45 -10.42 -9.19
N THR A 122 15.08 -10.45 -7.92
CA THR A 122 15.77 -9.75 -6.83
C THR A 122 16.94 -10.57 -6.25
N SER A 123 17.67 -11.31 -7.08
CA SER A 123 18.94 -11.94 -6.68
C SER A 123 20.06 -10.90 -6.57
N PRO A 124 21.04 -11.08 -5.69
CA PRO A 124 22.06 -10.08 -5.38
C PRO A 124 22.81 -9.50 -6.57
N GLU A 125 23.15 -10.34 -7.56
CA GLU A 125 23.87 -9.99 -8.78
C GLU A 125 23.07 -9.13 -9.76
N ASN A 126 21.76 -9.01 -9.55
CA ASN A 126 20.87 -8.26 -10.39
C ASN A 126 20.61 -6.83 -9.88
N PHE A 127 20.99 -6.50 -8.65
CA PHE A 127 20.86 -5.15 -8.14
C PHE A 127 21.79 -4.19 -8.89
N VAL A 128 21.26 -3.02 -9.22
CA VAL A 128 21.99 -1.93 -9.85
C VAL A 128 21.70 -0.63 -9.09
N THR A 129 22.63 0.31 -9.14
CA THR A 129 22.44 1.61 -8.50
C THR A 129 21.22 2.32 -9.11
N PRO A 130 20.23 2.72 -8.31
CA PRO A 130 19.08 3.46 -8.80
C PRO A 130 19.44 4.90 -9.14
N ASP A 131 18.84 5.44 -10.20
CA ASP A 131 18.82 6.87 -10.49
C ASP A 131 17.39 7.39 -10.22
N PHE A 132 17.10 7.70 -8.95
CA PHE A 132 15.78 8.18 -8.55
C PHE A 132 15.38 9.50 -9.20
N PRO A 133 16.26 10.51 -9.35
CA PRO A 133 15.90 11.73 -10.08
C PRO A 133 15.41 11.45 -11.51
N ALA A 134 16.11 10.58 -12.24
CA ALA A 134 15.71 10.21 -13.60
C ALA A 134 14.40 9.39 -13.62
N THR A 135 14.24 8.41 -12.73
CA THR A 135 12.99 7.66 -12.57
C THR A 135 11.83 8.59 -12.21
N TRP A 136 12.04 9.53 -11.28
CA TRP A 136 11.02 10.49 -10.86
C TRP A 136 10.61 11.42 -12.01
N GLY A 137 11.55 11.93 -12.78
CA GLY A 137 11.25 12.74 -13.96
C GLY A 137 10.42 12.01 -15.02
N ALA A 138 10.56 10.66 -15.12
CA ALA A 138 9.68 9.86 -15.95
C ALA A 138 8.27 9.70 -15.32
N MET A 139 8.17 9.56 -14.01
CA MET A 139 6.88 9.52 -13.30
C MET A 139 6.11 10.85 -13.44
N GLU A 140 6.79 11.99 -13.36
CA GLU A 140 6.19 13.32 -13.58
C GLU A 140 5.59 13.45 -14.99
N LYS A 141 6.24 12.94 -16.03
CA LYS A 141 5.68 12.89 -17.39
C LYS A 141 4.38 12.09 -17.47
N LEU A 142 4.25 11.02 -16.69
CA LEU A 142 3.00 10.24 -16.62
C LEU A 142 1.88 11.02 -15.93
N TYR A 143 2.23 11.81 -14.91
CA TYR A 143 1.31 12.72 -14.25
C TYR A 143 0.84 13.82 -15.21
N ASP A 144 1.77 14.49 -15.90
CA ASP A 144 1.47 15.54 -16.89
C ASP A 144 0.61 15.03 -18.05
N ALA A 145 0.81 13.77 -18.45
CA ALA A 145 0.01 13.10 -19.48
C ALA A 145 -1.38 12.64 -18.99
N GLY A 146 -1.71 12.84 -17.68
CA GLY A 146 -2.96 12.41 -17.07
C GLY A 146 -3.11 10.89 -16.90
N LYS A 147 -2.04 10.12 -17.09
CA LYS A 147 -2.05 8.66 -16.91
C LYS A 147 -1.97 8.24 -15.43
N ALA A 148 -1.43 9.11 -14.57
CA ALA A 148 -1.47 9.01 -13.12
C ALA A 148 -1.92 10.34 -12.53
N ARG A 149 -2.94 10.36 -11.66
CA ARG A 149 -3.46 11.60 -11.03
C ARG A 149 -2.66 12.03 -9.80
N ALA A 150 -1.86 11.14 -9.25
CA ALA A 150 -0.85 11.40 -8.23
C ALA A 150 0.30 10.42 -8.40
N ILE A 151 1.50 10.82 -7.97
CA ILE A 151 2.70 10.00 -7.95
C ILE A 151 3.33 10.08 -6.56
N GLY A 152 4.07 9.06 -6.14
CA GLY A 152 4.67 9.04 -4.82
C GLY A 152 5.73 7.96 -4.65
N GLN A 153 6.43 8.06 -3.51
CA GLN A 153 7.37 7.07 -3.01
C GLN A 153 7.15 6.92 -1.50
N THR A 154 7.23 5.70 -0.97
CA THR A 154 7.08 5.43 0.46
C THR A 154 8.39 5.70 1.19
N LYS A 155 8.57 6.88 1.83
CA LYS A 155 9.62 7.15 2.83
C LYS A 155 9.09 7.99 4.01
N LEU A 156 9.34 7.50 5.21
CA LEU A 156 9.45 8.10 6.56
C LEU A 156 8.42 9.11 7.08
N HIS A 157 7.84 8.72 8.23
CA HIS A 157 6.75 9.40 8.92
C HIS A 157 7.04 10.88 9.29
N SER A 158 8.17 11.19 9.91
CA SER A 158 8.49 12.57 10.34
C SER A 158 8.76 13.51 9.17
N PHE A 159 9.46 13.04 8.14
CA PHE A 159 9.68 13.80 6.91
C PHE A 159 8.37 14.08 6.18
N CYS A 160 7.52 13.07 6.05
CA CYS A 160 6.23 13.21 5.39
C CYS A 160 5.31 14.21 6.10
N GLN A 161 5.26 14.18 7.44
CA GLN A 161 4.48 15.17 8.21
C GLN A 161 4.99 16.59 8.01
N SER A 162 6.31 16.80 8.01
CA SER A 162 6.91 18.14 7.85
C SER A 162 6.77 18.71 6.43
N THR A 163 6.65 17.84 5.42
CA THR A 163 6.56 18.21 3.99
C THR A 163 5.16 18.13 3.40
N GLY A 164 4.16 17.76 4.21
CA GLY A 164 2.78 17.60 3.75
C GLY A 164 2.54 16.39 2.84
N VAL A 165 3.43 15.40 2.86
CA VAL A 165 3.27 14.14 2.14
C VAL A 165 2.38 13.19 2.93
N HIS A 166 1.33 12.67 2.31
CA HIS A 166 0.42 11.73 2.96
C HIS A 166 1.04 10.34 3.09
N LEU A 167 0.88 9.72 4.27
CA LEU A 167 1.32 8.36 4.53
C LEU A 167 0.18 7.36 4.43
N THR A 168 0.46 6.24 3.78
CA THR A 168 -0.42 5.07 3.72
C THR A 168 0.25 3.88 4.40
N ALA A 169 -0.37 3.33 5.44
CA ALA A 169 0.12 2.15 6.14
C ALA A 169 -0.18 0.89 5.33
N TYR A 170 0.85 0.32 4.70
CA TYR A 170 0.77 -1.04 4.14
C TYR A 170 0.90 -2.07 5.26
N SER A 171 0.30 -3.25 5.08
CA SER A 171 0.29 -4.33 6.09
C SER A 171 -0.07 -3.85 7.51
N PRO A 172 -1.14 -3.04 7.68
CA PRO A 172 -1.46 -2.41 8.96
C PRO A 172 -1.82 -3.41 10.07
N LEU A 173 -2.05 -4.67 9.71
CA LEU A 173 -2.36 -5.78 10.61
C LEU A 173 -1.15 -6.69 10.90
N GLY A 174 0.07 -6.29 10.46
CA GLY A 174 1.30 -7.05 10.69
C GLY A 174 1.48 -8.28 9.79
N SER A 175 0.74 -8.39 8.69
CA SER A 175 0.81 -9.51 7.73
C SER A 175 0.71 -10.88 8.38
N PRO A 176 -0.34 -11.19 9.15
CA PRO A 176 -0.48 -12.48 9.82
C PRO A 176 -0.48 -13.62 8.79
N GLY A 177 0.27 -14.69 9.09
CA GLY A 177 0.43 -15.85 8.22
C GLY A 177 1.62 -15.80 7.27
N THR A 178 2.41 -14.72 7.24
CA THR A 178 3.68 -14.69 6.51
C THR A 178 4.82 -15.23 7.37
N THR A 179 5.78 -15.92 6.73
CA THR A 179 6.94 -16.52 7.45
C THR A 179 8.13 -15.58 7.53
N TRP A 180 8.18 -14.56 6.69
CA TRP A 180 9.30 -13.62 6.56
C TRP A 180 9.11 -12.30 7.33
N MET A 181 7.89 -12.05 7.85
CA MET A 181 7.58 -10.89 8.68
C MET A 181 6.90 -11.36 9.98
N ASN A 182 7.59 -11.24 11.10
CA ASN A 182 7.10 -11.65 12.42
C ASN A 182 6.35 -10.54 13.15
N GLY A 183 5.44 -9.86 12.44
CA GLY A 183 4.59 -8.84 13.04
C GLY A 183 3.43 -9.47 13.80
N ASN A 184 3.40 -9.31 15.12
CA ASN A 184 2.33 -9.85 15.99
C ASN A 184 1.29 -8.77 16.37
N VAL A 185 1.03 -7.79 15.51
CA VAL A 185 0.14 -6.65 15.80
C VAL A 185 -1.20 -7.10 16.43
N LEU A 186 -1.85 -8.12 15.84
CA LEU A 186 -3.14 -8.59 16.35
C LEU A 186 -3.07 -9.34 17.69
N LYS A 187 -1.88 -9.71 18.13
CA LYS A 187 -1.62 -10.41 19.40
C LYS A 187 -0.89 -9.55 20.43
N GLU A 188 -0.68 -8.27 20.08
CA GLU A 188 -0.06 -7.31 21.01
C GLU A 188 -0.97 -7.09 22.22
N PRO A 189 -0.50 -7.35 23.46
CA PRO A 189 -1.34 -7.28 24.67
C PRO A 189 -2.06 -5.94 24.86
N ILE A 190 -1.39 -4.83 24.52
CA ILE A 190 -1.96 -3.48 24.61
C ILE A 190 -3.15 -3.35 23.65
N ILE A 191 -3.00 -3.82 22.39
CA ILE A 191 -4.06 -3.76 21.39
C ILE A 191 -5.24 -4.66 21.80
N ILE A 192 -4.98 -5.86 22.32
CA ILE A 192 -6.01 -6.77 22.82
C ILE A 192 -6.79 -6.11 23.97
N SER A 193 -6.09 -5.56 24.97
CA SER A 193 -6.73 -4.89 26.11
C SER A 193 -7.60 -3.70 25.70
N ILE A 194 -7.15 -2.91 24.71
CA ILE A 194 -7.93 -1.80 24.16
C ILE A 194 -9.15 -2.32 23.41
N ALA A 195 -9.00 -3.37 22.61
CA ALA A 195 -10.08 -3.99 21.85
C ALA A 195 -11.19 -4.50 22.78
N GLU A 196 -10.84 -5.20 23.86
CA GLU A 196 -11.78 -5.67 24.88
C GLU A 196 -12.54 -4.52 25.53
N LYS A 197 -11.86 -3.44 25.93
CA LYS A 197 -12.48 -2.27 26.56
C LYS A 197 -13.46 -1.55 25.65
N LEU A 198 -13.18 -1.52 24.33
CA LEU A 198 -13.99 -0.82 23.34
C LEU A 198 -15.03 -1.72 22.67
N GLY A 199 -15.05 -3.02 22.98
CA GLY A 199 -15.94 -3.99 22.31
C GLY A 199 -15.65 -4.09 20.81
N LYS A 200 -14.38 -3.94 20.40
CA LYS A 200 -13.92 -4.00 19.00
C LYS A 200 -12.91 -5.13 18.82
N THR A 201 -12.60 -5.49 17.58
CA THR A 201 -11.53 -6.46 17.29
C THR A 201 -10.15 -5.80 17.34
N SER A 202 -9.09 -6.57 17.61
CA SER A 202 -7.71 -6.08 17.52
C SER A 202 -7.39 -5.49 16.14
N ALA A 203 -7.96 -6.05 15.07
CA ALA A 203 -7.82 -5.53 13.72
C ALA A 203 -8.43 -4.13 13.59
N GLN A 204 -9.66 -3.94 14.05
CA GLN A 204 -10.32 -2.63 14.04
C GLN A 204 -9.54 -1.60 14.86
N VAL A 205 -9.02 -1.97 16.03
CA VAL A 205 -8.20 -1.09 16.88
C VAL A 205 -6.91 -0.67 16.15
N ALA A 206 -6.19 -1.61 15.54
CA ALA A 206 -4.98 -1.31 14.78
C ALA A 206 -5.25 -0.38 13.58
N LEU A 207 -6.32 -0.62 12.83
CA LEU A 207 -6.73 0.24 11.70
C LEU A 207 -7.15 1.62 12.19
N ARG A 208 -7.94 1.67 13.25
CA ARG A 208 -8.44 2.92 13.82
C ARG A 208 -7.31 3.79 14.36
N TRP A 209 -6.33 3.20 15.03
CA TRP A 209 -5.14 3.92 15.50
C TRP A 209 -4.43 4.63 14.34
N ASN A 210 -4.13 3.92 13.24
CA ASN A 210 -3.50 4.50 12.07
C ASN A 210 -4.31 5.69 11.51
N ILE A 211 -5.65 5.54 11.39
CA ILE A 211 -6.51 6.61 10.87
C ILE A 211 -6.51 7.83 11.81
N GLN A 212 -6.48 7.63 13.14
CA GLN A 212 -6.39 8.73 14.12
C GLN A 212 -5.03 9.42 14.08
N MET A 213 -3.96 8.70 13.69
CA MET A 213 -2.63 9.26 13.47
C MET A 213 -2.48 9.96 12.10
N GLY A 214 -3.55 10.04 11.31
CA GLY A 214 -3.55 10.72 10.01
C GLY A 214 -3.12 9.87 8.83
N HIS A 215 -3.03 8.54 8.98
CA HIS A 215 -2.62 7.61 7.92
C HIS A 215 -3.83 6.94 7.27
N SER A 216 -3.81 6.73 5.96
CA SER A 216 -4.68 5.74 5.33
C SER A 216 -4.14 4.34 5.54
N VAL A 217 -5.00 3.32 5.45
CA VAL A 217 -4.66 1.92 5.74
C VAL A 217 -5.10 0.99 4.62
N LEU A 218 -4.31 -0.05 4.37
CA LEU A 218 -4.53 -1.03 3.31
C LEU A 218 -4.62 -2.46 3.89
N PRO A 219 -5.63 -2.77 4.72
CA PRO A 219 -5.83 -4.14 5.18
C PRO A 219 -6.16 -5.06 4.00
N LYS A 220 -5.48 -6.20 3.94
CA LYS A 220 -5.79 -7.27 2.99
C LYS A 220 -6.70 -8.30 3.64
N SER A 221 -7.78 -8.66 2.98
CA SER A 221 -8.59 -9.82 3.32
C SER A 221 -9.28 -10.38 2.07
N THR A 222 -9.46 -11.69 2.04
CA THR A 222 -10.30 -12.40 1.06
C THR A 222 -11.57 -12.96 1.72
N ASN A 223 -11.74 -12.76 3.03
CA ASN A 223 -12.92 -13.14 3.78
C ASN A 223 -13.90 -11.95 3.84
N GLU A 224 -15.11 -12.13 3.36
CA GLU A 224 -16.12 -11.08 3.22
C GLU A 224 -16.49 -10.43 4.56
N GLU A 225 -16.62 -11.20 5.62
CA GLU A 225 -16.94 -10.68 6.96
C GLU A 225 -15.80 -9.79 7.48
N ARG A 226 -14.54 -10.22 7.33
CA ARG A 226 -13.38 -9.41 7.71
C ARG A 226 -13.24 -8.15 6.83
N ILE A 227 -13.61 -8.21 5.55
CA ILE A 227 -13.65 -7.03 4.67
C ILE A 227 -14.63 -6.01 5.23
N LYS A 228 -15.84 -6.41 5.62
CA LYS A 228 -16.85 -5.54 6.24
C LYS A 228 -16.37 -4.99 7.59
N GLN A 229 -15.83 -5.84 8.46
CA GLN A 229 -15.31 -5.45 9.78
C GLN A 229 -14.15 -4.44 9.68
N ASN A 230 -13.24 -4.61 8.73
CA ASN A 230 -12.13 -3.67 8.50
C ASN A 230 -12.61 -2.28 8.06
N LEU A 231 -13.80 -2.17 7.48
CA LEU A 231 -14.40 -0.89 7.10
C LEU A 231 -15.16 -0.23 8.26
N ASP A 232 -15.57 -1.01 9.28
CA ASP A 232 -16.28 -0.53 10.48
C ASP A 232 -15.32 0.15 11.47
N VAL A 233 -14.79 1.32 11.06
CA VAL A 233 -13.77 2.09 11.82
C VAL A 233 -14.08 3.58 11.89
N TYR A 234 -15.25 4.04 11.43
CA TYR A 234 -15.53 5.47 11.26
C TYR A 234 -16.40 6.10 12.36
N ASP A 235 -17.24 5.34 13.02
CA ASP A 235 -18.28 5.80 13.95
C ASP A 235 -17.88 5.78 15.44
N TRP A 236 -16.64 5.40 15.73
CA TRP A 236 -16.07 5.35 17.06
C TRP A 236 -14.62 5.90 17.07
N SER A 237 -14.03 6.09 18.23
CA SER A 237 -12.64 6.53 18.39
C SER A 237 -11.97 5.83 19.59
N ILE A 238 -10.65 5.73 19.54
CA ILE A 238 -9.83 5.32 20.67
C ILE A 238 -9.68 6.58 21.55
N PRO A 239 -10.12 6.56 22.82
CA PRO A 239 -9.92 7.65 23.77
C PRO A 239 -8.44 7.97 23.99
N ASP A 240 -8.11 9.22 24.33
CA ASP A 240 -6.73 9.70 24.43
C ASP A 240 -5.89 8.94 25.46
N ASP A 241 -6.48 8.54 26.59
CA ASP A 241 -5.84 7.74 27.63
C ASP A 241 -5.45 6.32 27.15
N LEU A 242 -6.24 5.73 26.26
CA LEU A 242 -5.94 4.46 25.62
C LEU A 242 -5.00 4.65 24.42
N LEU A 243 -5.13 5.77 23.70
CA LEU A 243 -4.25 6.10 22.58
C LEU A 243 -2.80 6.26 23.05
N ALA A 244 -2.58 6.90 24.20
CA ALA A 244 -1.25 7.08 24.79
C ALA A 244 -0.52 5.76 25.06
N LYS A 245 -1.24 4.66 25.31
CA LYS A 245 -0.64 3.33 25.55
C LYS A 245 0.07 2.74 24.34
N PHE A 246 -0.22 3.19 23.12
CA PHE A 246 0.50 2.72 21.95
C PHE A 246 1.99 3.09 21.97
N SER A 247 2.38 4.14 22.70
CA SER A 247 3.79 4.51 22.92
C SER A 247 4.58 3.47 23.74
N GLU A 248 3.91 2.62 24.49
CA GLU A 248 4.52 1.54 25.29
C GLU A 248 4.87 0.32 24.40
N ILE A 249 4.31 0.24 23.18
CA ILE A 249 4.60 -0.85 22.25
C ILE A 249 6.03 -0.68 21.71
N LYS A 250 6.85 -1.72 21.89
CA LYS A 250 8.23 -1.72 21.37
C LYS A 250 8.24 -1.58 19.85
N GLN A 251 8.86 -0.52 19.38
CA GLN A 251 9.05 -0.28 17.95
C GLN A 251 10.09 -1.25 17.38
N ALA A 252 9.83 -1.81 16.20
CA ALA A 252 10.75 -2.68 15.50
C ALA A 252 10.61 -2.52 13.99
N ARG A 253 11.74 -2.43 13.29
CA ARG A 253 11.76 -2.50 11.82
C ARG A 253 11.64 -3.97 11.41
N LEU A 254 10.46 -4.38 10.98
CA LEU A 254 10.18 -5.78 10.61
C LEU A 254 10.82 -6.16 9.27
N LEU A 255 10.86 -5.24 8.33
CA LEU A 255 11.44 -5.45 7.00
C LEU A 255 12.78 -4.72 6.89
N ARG A 256 13.86 -5.44 7.18
CA ARG A 256 15.21 -4.88 7.21
C ARG A 256 15.92 -4.87 5.85
N GLY A 257 15.40 -5.59 4.84
CA GLY A 257 16.04 -5.69 3.52
C GLY A 257 17.24 -6.65 3.49
N ASN A 258 17.29 -7.65 4.40
CA ASN A 258 18.41 -8.60 4.49
C ASN A 258 18.70 -9.30 3.15
N PHE A 259 17.71 -9.48 2.31
CA PHE A 259 17.86 -10.11 0.99
C PHE A 259 18.52 -9.19 -0.05
N ILE A 260 18.61 -7.87 0.23
CA ILE A 260 19.23 -6.88 -0.65
C ILE A 260 20.71 -6.68 -0.27
N VAL A 261 21.01 -6.74 1.04
CA VAL A 261 22.37 -6.51 1.56
C VAL A 261 23.21 -7.77 1.40
N ASN A 262 24.20 -7.70 0.50
CA ASN A 262 25.05 -8.86 0.16
C ASN A 262 26.37 -8.34 -0.46
N PRO A 263 27.51 -9.05 -0.31
CA PRO A 263 28.77 -8.70 -0.97
C PRO A 263 28.71 -8.56 -2.49
N GLU A 264 27.78 -9.24 -3.16
CA GLU A 264 27.57 -9.18 -4.62
C GLU A 264 26.58 -8.06 -5.03
N SER A 265 25.77 -7.54 -4.10
CA SER A 265 24.84 -6.44 -4.34
C SER A 265 25.56 -5.09 -4.39
N VAL A 266 24.90 -4.07 -4.92
CA VAL A 266 25.34 -2.67 -4.83
C VAL A 266 25.25 -2.12 -3.39
N TYR A 267 24.42 -2.75 -2.54
CA TYR A 267 24.28 -2.44 -1.12
C TYR A 267 25.04 -3.48 -0.29
N LYS A 268 26.15 -3.07 0.34
CA LYS A 268 27.01 -3.97 1.16
C LYS A 268 26.56 -4.05 2.62
N THR A 269 25.89 -2.98 3.09
CA THR A 269 25.42 -2.85 4.48
C THR A 269 23.97 -2.35 4.53
N HIS A 270 23.31 -2.57 5.66
CA HIS A 270 21.98 -1.99 5.90
C HIS A 270 22.04 -0.46 5.99
N GLU A 271 23.16 0.08 6.47
CA GLU A 271 23.39 1.52 6.54
C GLU A 271 23.39 2.16 5.15
N GLU A 272 24.06 1.52 4.17
CA GLU A 272 24.01 1.96 2.77
C GLU A 272 22.62 1.84 2.16
N LEU A 273 21.88 0.76 2.47
CA LEU A 273 20.51 0.54 1.96
C LEU A 273 19.51 1.57 2.51
N TRP A 274 19.70 2.02 3.75
CA TRP A 274 18.76 2.87 4.46
C TRP A 274 19.28 4.29 4.74
N ASP A 275 20.37 4.71 4.11
CA ASP A 275 21.00 6.05 4.30
C ASP A 275 21.27 6.36 5.80
N GLY A 276 21.74 5.38 6.56
CA GLY A 276 22.02 5.51 7.99
C GLY A 276 20.79 5.44 8.92
N GLU A 277 19.61 5.26 8.41
CA GLU A 277 18.37 5.12 9.20
C GLU A 277 18.12 3.66 9.59
N LEU A 278 18.71 3.18 10.68
CA LEU A 278 18.61 1.80 11.19
C LEU A 278 17.61 1.67 12.35
#